data_d490ddb2b466d1d73b2bbfb236bd3e0b
#
_entry.id   d490ddb2b466d1d73b2bbfb236bd3e0b
#
_cell.length_a   1.000
_cell.length_b   1.000
_cell.length_c   1.000
_cell.angle_alpha   90.00
_cell.angle_beta   90.00
_cell.angle_gamma   90.00
#
_symmetry.space_group_name_H-M   'P 1'
#
loop_
_entity.id
_entity.type
_entity.pdbx_description
1 polymer ?
#
loop_
_entity_poly.entity_id
_entity_poly.type
_entity_poly.pdbx_seq_one_letter_code
_entity_poly.pdbx_strand_id
1 'polypeptide(L)'
;MCIRDSSSANTAASYRAAIRYWTAWFELRYGQPFALPLPDAAVIQFVVDHAQRSTDHGLKWELPLALDQELVRLKAKGKLGAPSLNTLLQRLSVLSKAHELLGHPNPCRAAPVRELLAKTRRAYARRGMTPAKKEALTREPLQAMLATCDDTLRGVRDRALLLFAWASGGRRRSEVVRATIENTVRTSEGFLYTLAHSKTNQSGAQRADDQKPIVGTAAQALDAWLAASGIRQGPIFRRVRRGDVIGEPLAAAAVRDIVQERCRLAGLEGDFSAHSLRSGFVTEAGRRNVPLGDTMAMTGHASVATVMGYFRAGAAARSPAARL
;
A
#
# COMPACT_ATOMS: atom_id res chain seq x y z
N MET A 1 -20.35 10.29 -18.11
CA MET A 1 -19.96 8.87 -17.93
C MET A 1 -19.08 8.78 -16.68
N CYS A 2 -19.56 8.15 -15.65
CA CYS A 2 -18.99 8.27 -14.30
C CYS A 2 -17.73 7.44 -14.12
N ILE A 3 -16.66 8.09 -13.59
CA ILE A 3 -15.45 7.44 -13.02
C ILE A 3 -15.83 6.38 -11.95
N ARG A 4 -17.10 6.30 -11.56
CA ARG A 4 -17.58 5.44 -10.48
C ARG A 4 -17.43 3.96 -10.75
N ASP A 5 -17.48 3.51 -11.99
CA ASP A 5 -17.58 2.08 -12.31
C ASP A 5 -16.23 1.41 -12.67
N SER A 6 -15.17 2.18 -12.96
CA SER A 6 -13.87 1.64 -13.38
C SER A 6 -12.74 1.77 -12.33
N SER A 7 -12.95 2.47 -11.22
CA SER A 7 -11.92 2.68 -10.20
C SER A 7 -12.25 1.98 -8.89
N SER A 8 -11.23 1.42 -8.21
CA SER A 8 -11.43 0.81 -6.88
C SER A 8 -11.98 1.84 -5.89
N ALA A 9 -12.80 1.39 -4.92
CA ALA A 9 -13.38 2.24 -3.86
C ALA A 9 -12.31 3.10 -3.14
N ASN A 10 -11.10 2.55 -2.94
CA ASN A 10 -9.97 3.28 -2.34
C ASN A 10 -9.44 4.39 -3.27
N THR A 11 -9.38 4.14 -4.58
CA THR A 11 -8.99 5.14 -5.58
C THR A 11 -10.00 6.29 -5.57
N ALA A 12 -11.29 5.97 -5.64
CA ALA A 12 -12.36 6.96 -5.59
C ALA A 12 -12.34 7.79 -4.29
N ALA A 13 -12.11 7.15 -3.14
CA ALA A 13 -11.96 7.85 -1.86
C ALA A 13 -10.74 8.80 -1.85
N SER A 14 -9.60 8.35 -2.38
CA SER A 14 -8.39 9.15 -2.50
C SER A 14 -8.58 10.37 -3.42
N TYR A 15 -9.28 10.17 -4.54
CA TYR A 15 -9.62 11.25 -5.47
C TYR A 15 -10.55 12.28 -4.83
N ARG A 16 -11.63 11.83 -4.17
CA ARG A 16 -12.53 12.72 -3.44
C ARG A 16 -11.82 13.54 -2.36
N ALA A 17 -10.93 12.90 -1.60
CA ALA A 17 -10.15 13.60 -0.58
C ALA A 17 -9.22 14.67 -1.18
N ALA A 18 -8.56 14.36 -2.31
CA ALA A 18 -7.67 15.31 -2.98
C ALA A 18 -8.46 16.48 -3.59
N ILE A 19 -9.57 16.24 -4.26
CA ILE A 19 -10.42 17.32 -4.82
C ILE A 19 -11.00 18.17 -3.70
N ARG A 20 -11.53 17.57 -2.63
CA ARG A 20 -12.02 18.34 -1.45
C ARG A 20 -10.93 19.25 -0.89
N TYR A 21 -9.68 18.78 -0.86
CA TYR A 21 -8.56 19.61 -0.41
C TYR A 21 -8.29 20.77 -1.36
N TRP A 22 -8.28 20.52 -2.67
CA TRP A 22 -8.08 21.53 -3.69
C TRP A 22 -9.17 22.60 -3.62
N THR A 23 -10.44 22.21 -3.50
CA THR A 23 -11.58 23.11 -3.34
C THR A 23 -11.39 24.00 -2.11
N ALA A 24 -11.17 23.40 -0.94
CA ALA A 24 -11.02 24.16 0.30
C ALA A 24 -9.80 25.11 0.27
N TRP A 25 -8.65 24.64 -0.22
CA TRP A 25 -7.45 25.48 -0.33
C TRP A 25 -7.66 26.64 -1.29
N PHE A 26 -8.24 26.41 -2.46
CA PHE A 26 -8.44 27.42 -3.48
C PHE A 26 -9.42 28.50 -3.01
N GLU A 27 -10.54 28.09 -2.43
CA GLU A 27 -11.54 29.02 -1.88
C GLU A 27 -10.97 29.86 -0.74
N LEU A 28 -10.21 29.26 0.18
CA LEU A 28 -9.56 29.99 1.27
C LEU A 28 -8.45 30.91 0.78
N ARG A 29 -7.73 30.52 -0.26
CA ARG A 29 -6.57 31.28 -0.77
C ARG A 29 -6.98 32.47 -1.62
N TYR A 30 -8.03 32.34 -2.42
CA TYR A 30 -8.42 33.31 -3.43
C TYR A 30 -9.80 33.96 -3.17
N GLY A 31 -10.58 33.48 -2.22
CA GLY A 31 -11.91 33.97 -1.95
C GLY A 31 -12.93 33.71 -3.08
N GLN A 32 -12.62 32.77 -3.97
CA GLN A 32 -13.42 32.47 -5.16
C GLN A 32 -13.76 30.99 -5.22
N PRO A 33 -14.90 30.59 -5.81
CA PRO A 33 -15.25 29.19 -5.99
C PRO A 33 -14.21 28.42 -6.82
N PHE A 34 -13.92 27.19 -6.41
CA PHE A 34 -13.06 26.29 -7.17
C PHE A 34 -13.75 25.81 -8.43
N ALA A 35 -13.19 26.14 -9.58
CA ALA A 35 -13.66 25.70 -10.89
C ALA A 35 -12.50 25.28 -11.79
N LEU A 36 -12.75 24.35 -12.70
CA LEU A 36 -11.80 23.93 -13.74
C LEU A 36 -12.16 24.58 -15.07
N PRO A 37 -11.17 24.93 -15.93
CA PRO A 37 -9.73 24.72 -15.74
C PRO A 37 -9.09 25.70 -14.79
N LEU A 38 -8.08 25.23 -14.03
CA LEU A 38 -7.21 26.13 -13.26
C LEU A 38 -6.05 26.65 -14.14
N PRO A 39 -5.60 27.90 -13.92
CA PRO A 39 -4.38 28.40 -14.52
C PRO A 39 -3.13 27.76 -13.88
N ASP A 40 -2.03 27.70 -14.61
CA ASP A 40 -0.75 27.19 -14.13
C ASP A 40 -0.21 28.00 -12.94
N ALA A 41 -0.47 29.29 -12.87
CA ALA A 41 -0.15 30.14 -11.72
C ALA A 41 -0.75 29.64 -10.40
N ALA A 42 -2.01 29.15 -10.42
CA ALA A 42 -2.63 28.58 -9.25
C ALA A 42 -1.98 27.28 -8.81
N VAL A 43 -1.52 26.45 -9.76
CA VAL A 43 -0.79 25.21 -9.47
C VAL A 43 0.61 25.50 -8.93
N ILE A 44 1.30 26.53 -9.46
CA ILE A 44 2.58 27.00 -8.92
C ILE A 44 2.39 27.46 -7.48
N GLN A 45 1.39 28.30 -7.21
CA GLN A 45 1.10 28.77 -5.85
C GLN A 45 0.80 27.62 -4.90
N PHE A 46 0.05 26.62 -5.36
CA PHE A 46 -0.22 25.41 -4.56
C PHE A 46 1.07 24.68 -4.18
N VAL A 47 2.01 24.53 -5.11
CA VAL A 47 3.31 23.90 -4.83
C VAL A 47 4.11 24.74 -3.83
N VAL A 48 4.14 26.06 -3.99
CA VAL A 48 4.86 27.00 -3.11
C VAL A 48 4.28 26.94 -1.69
N ASP A 49 2.97 27.02 -1.56
CA ASP A 49 2.30 26.96 -0.26
C ASP A 49 2.60 25.66 0.52
N HIS A 50 2.77 24.54 -0.18
CA HIS A 50 2.82 23.22 0.45
C HIS A 50 4.21 22.57 0.46
N ALA A 51 5.12 22.99 -0.41
CA ALA A 51 6.46 22.44 -0.44
C ALA A 51 7.33 23.06 0.65
N GLN A 52 7.99 22.21 1.44
CA GLN A 52 8.99 22.67 2.39
C GLN A 52 10.28 23.06 1.68
N ARG A 53 10.87 24.15 2.09
CA ARG A 53 12.21 24.62 1.67
C ARG A 53 13.14 24.80 2.86
N SER A 54 14.43 24.63 2.65
CA SER A 54 15.45 24.96 3.63
C SER A 54 15.66 26.46 3.67
N THR A 55 15.77 27.01 4.86
CA THR A 55 16.18 28.38 5.16
C THR A 55 17.25 28.33 6.25
N ASP A 56 17.91 29.44 6.53
CA ASP A 56 18.91 29.55 7.61
C ASP A 56 18.32 29.25 9.00
N HIS A 57 16.99 29.34 9.13
CA HIS A 57 16.23 29.07 10.35
C HIS A 57 15.49 27.73 10.32
N GLY A 58 15.90 26.79 9.44
CA GLY A 58 15.28 25.46 9.33
C GLY A 58 14.30 25.31 8.17
N LEU A 59 13.41 24.32 8.27
CA LEU A 59 12.43 24.04 7.23
C LEU A 59 11.21 24.94 7.35
N LYS A 60 10.87 25.64 6.26
CA LYS A 60 9.67 26.49 6.16
C LYS A 60 8.81 26.08 4.96
N TRP A 61 7.54 26.39 5.01
CA TRP A 61 6.60 26.37 3.88
C TRP A 61 5.76 27.66 3.91
N GLU A 62 5.16 28.03 2.79
CA GLU A 62 4.55 29.34 2.65
C GLU A 62 3.03 29.38 2.93
N LEU A 63 2.37 28.24 3.22
CA LEU A 63 0.96 28.22 3.56
C LEU A 63 0.75 29.00 4.86
N PRO A 64 -0.07 30.07 4.87
CA PRO A 64 -0.37 30.81 6.08
C PRO A 64 -0.96 29.91 7.16
N LEU A 65 -0.53 30.11 8.41
CA LEU A 65 -0.98 29.28 9.53
C LEU A 65 -2.51 29.31 9.69
N ALA A 66 -3.13 30.47 9.48
CA ALA A 66 -4.59 30.60 9.54
C ALA A 66 -5.30 29.74 8.50
N LEU A 67 -4.77 29.67 7.28
CA LEU A 67 -5.29 28.80 6.23
C LEU A 67 -5.10 27.31 6.60
N ASP A 68 -3.94 26.98 7.16
CA ASP A 68 -3.65 25.60 7.59
C ASP A 68 -4.62 25.13 8.69
N GLN A 69 -4.89 26.01 9.67
CA GLN A 69 -5.87 25.75 10.75
C GLN A 69 -7.27 25.56 10.18
N GLU A 70 -7.67 26.41 9.24
CA GLU A 70 -9.00 26.36 8.64
C GLU A 70 -9.17 25.08 7.79
N LEU A 71 -8.16 24.66 7.04
CA LEU A 71 -8.16 23.38 6.32
C LEU A 71 -8.35 22.16 7.24
N VAL A 72 -7.79 22.23 8.45
CA VAL A 72 -7.99 21.18 9.47
C VAL A 72 -9.41 21.26 10.05
N ARG A 73 -9.90 22.46 10.36
CA ARG A 73 -11.27 22.69 10.86
C ARG A 73 -12.34 22.16 9.88
N LEU A 74 -12.15 22.41 8.59
CA LEU A 74 -13.00 21.91 7.49
C LEU A 74 -12.83 20.41 7.21
N LYS A 75 -11.98 19.71 7.97
CA LYS A 75 -11.65 18.29 7.75
C LYS A 75 -11.15 17.98 6.32
N ALA A 76 -10.66 19.00 5.61
CA ALA A 76 -9.96 18.82 4.34
C ALA A 76 -8.55 18.27 4.57
N LYS A 77 -7.98 18.51 5.76
CA LYS A 77 -6.67 18.07 6.21
C LYS A 77 -6.77 17.42 7.59
N GLY A 78 -5.98 16.38 7.86
CA GLY A 78 -6.06 15.63 9.11
C GLY A 78 -5.26 16.22 10.27
N LYS A 79 -4.23 17.05 10.01
CA LYS A 79 -3.36 17.65 11.03
C LYS A 79 -2.64 18.87 10.48
N LEU A 80 -2.21 19.77 11.35
CA LEU A 80 -1.36 20.93 11.00
C LEU A 80 -0.01 20.50 10.46
N GLY A 81 0.62 21.38 9.69
CA GLY A 81 1.97 21.21 9.16
C GLY A 81 2.02 20.84 7.68
N ALA A 82 3.20 20.96 7.06
CA ALA A 82 3.39 20.68 5.65
C ALA A 82 3.07 19.19 5.32
N PRO A 83 2.42 18.93 4.19
CA PRO A 83 2.22 17.56 3.72
C PRO A 83 3.55 16.94 3.30
N SER A 84 3.62 15.61 3.28
CA SER A 84 4.75 14.93 2.65
C SER A 84 4.80 15.22 1.15
N LEU A 85 5.99 15.14 0.55
CA LEU A 85 6.15 15.30 -0.90
C LEU A 85 5.22 14.35 -1.68
N ASN A 86 5.06 13.10 -1.23
CA ASN A 86 4.16 12.15 -1.87
C ASN A 86 2.69 12.60 -1.84
N THR A 87 2.25 13.19 -0.74
CA THR A 87 0.89 13.75 -0.62
C THR A 87 0.71 14.93 -1.58
N LEU A 88 1.70 15.81 -1.66
CA LEU A 88 1.69 16.93 -2.61
C LEU A 88 1.58 16.42 -4.05
N LEU A 89 2.46 15.50 -4.44
CA LEU A 89 2.47 14.92 -5.79
C LEU A 89 1.18 14.15 -6.12
N GLN A 90 0.62 13.44 -5.14
CA GLN A 90 -0.67 12.73 -5.31
C GLN A 90 -1.82 13.73 -5.57
N ARG A 91 -1.87 14.84 -4.86
CA ARG A 91 -2.90 15.88 -5.08
C ARG A 91 -2.77 16.52 -6.47
N LEU A 92 -1.54 16.78 -6.94
CA LEU A 92 -1.28 17.26 -8.29
C LEU A 92 -1.67 16.24 -9.36
N SER A 93 -1.36 14.97 -9.14
CA SER A 93 -1.77 13.88 -10.04
C SER A 93 -3.29 13.77 -10.17
N VAL A 94 -4.03 13.96 -9.08
CA VAL A 94 -5.51 13.95 -9.11
C VAL A 94 -6.03 15.17 -9.84
N LEU A 95 -5.47 16.36 -9.62
CA LEU A 95 -5.85 17.56 -10.37
C LEU A 95 -5.59 17.41 -11.87
N SER A 96 -4.41 16.90 -12.23
CA SER A 96 -4.04 16.60 -13.62
C SER A 96 -5.07 15.67 -14.27
N LYS A 97 -5.44 14.60 -13.55
CA LYS A 97 -6.45 13.65 -14.06
C LYS A 97 -7.84 14.26 -14.19
N ALA A 98 -8.22 15.18 -13.29
CA ALA A 98 -9.50 15.89 -13.37
C ALA A 98 -9.58 16.75 -14.64
N HIS A 99 -8.52 17.50 -14.98
CA HIS A 99 -8.46 18.27 -16.23
C HIS A 99 -8.56 17.37 -17.48
N GLU A 100 -7.82 16.26 -17.50
CA GLU A 100 -7.86 15.30 -18.60
C GLU A 100 -9.27 14.73 -18.83
N LEU A 101 -9.95 14.37 -17.75
CA LEU A 101 -11.28 13.76 -17.82
C LEU A 101 -12.37 14.73 -18.31
N LEU A 102 -12.17 16.03 -18.07
CA LEU A 102 -13.08 17.08 -18.53
C LEU A 102 -12.66 17.68 -19.88
N GLY A 103 -11.57 17.18 -20.49
CA GLY A 103 -11.07 17.70 -21.76
C GLY A 103 -10.47 19.11 -21.67
N HIS A 104 -10.08 19.55 -20.46
CA HIS A 104 -9.51 20.87 -20.25
C HIS A 104 -7.97 20.87 -20.46
N PRO A 105 -7.38 22.03 -20.82
CA PRO A 105 -5.93 22.22 -20.78
C PRO A 105 -5.39 21.86 -19.40
N ASN A 106 -4.31 21.07 -19.36
CA ASN A 106 -3.79 20.54 -18.10
C ASN A 106 -2.63 21.38 -17.56
N PRO A 107 -2.85 22.23 -16.55
CA PRO A 107 -1.81 23.14 -16.02
C PRO A 107 -0.65 22.38 -15.37
N CYS A 108 -0.86 21.17 -14.90
CA CYS A 108 0.21 20.35 -14.33
C CYS A 108 1.27 19.91 -15.36
N ARG A 109 0.96 20.04 -16.67
CA ARG A 109 1.87 19.76 -17.78
C ARG A 109 2.61 21.00 -18.29
N ALA A 110 2.27 22.19 -17.82
CA ALA A 110 2.94 23.43 -18.18
C ALA A 110 4.43 23.38 -17.80
N ALA A 111 5.29 23.92 -18.66
CA ALA A 111 6.73 23.88 -18.46
C ALA A 111 7.19 24.48 -17.11
N PRO A 112 6.66 25.65 -16.65
CA PRO A 112 7.02 26.21 -15.36
C PRO A 112 6.66 25.30 -14.18
N VAL A 113 5.50 24.64 -14.22
CA VAL A 113 5.05 23.71 -13.17
C VAL A 113 5.95 22.48 -13.13
N ARG A 114 6.27 21.90 -14.28
CA ARG A 114 7.18 20.74 -14.37
C ARG A 114 8.57 21.06 -13.84
N GLU A 115 9.09 22.23 -14.19
CA GLU A 115 10.40 22.68 -13.71
C GLU A 115 10.41 22.86 -12.19
N LEU A 116 9.38 23.54 -11.63
CA LEU A 116 9.23 23.73 -10.19
C LEU A 116 9.17 22.39 -9.46
N LEU A 117 8.39 21.44 -9.96
CA LEU A 117 8.29 20.10 -9.39
C LEU A 117 9.60 19.31 -9.45
N ALA A 118 10.36 19.46 -10.54
CA ALA A 118 11.67 18.83 -10.66
C ALA A 118 12.67 19.42 -9.64
N LYS A 119 12.68 20.76 -9.47
CA LYS A 119 13.49 21.45 -8.45
C LYS A 119 13.08 21.02 -7.04
N THR A 120 11.78 20.97 -6.77
CA THR A 120 11.22 20.51 -5.47
C THR A 120 11.66 19.09 -5.14
N ARG A 121 11.50 18.13 -6.06
CA ARG A 121 11.96 16.73 -5.85
C ARG A 121 13.44 16.64 -5.55
N ARG A 122 14.29 17.37 -6.29
CA ARG A 122 15.73 17.43 -6.04
C ARG A 122 16.07 17.99 -4.66
N ALA A 123 15.38 19.07 -4.25
CA ALA A 123 15.57 19.66 -2.93
C ALA A 123 15.21 18.70 -1.79
N TYR A 124 14.10 17.96 -1.93
CA TYR A 124 13.72 16.94 -0.96
C TYR A 124 14.71 15.76 -0.92
N ALA A 125 15.19 15.31 -2.08
CA ALA A 125 16.18 14.24 -2.17
C ALA A 125 17.52 14.63 -1.52
N ARG A 126 18.00 15.87 -1.77
CA ARG A 126 19.24 16.39 -1.14
C ARG A 126 19.16 16.44 0.38
N ARG A 127 17.97 16.61 0.94
CA ARG A 127 17.73 16.62 2.40
C ARG A 127 17.52 15.22 3.00
N GLY A 128 17.66 14.15 2.20
CA GLY A 128 17.39 12.81 2.64
C GLY A 128 15.89 12.52 2.90
N MET A 129 15.00 13.44 2.54
CA MET A 129 13.56 13.30 2.70
C MET A 129 12.96 12.41 1.60
N THR A 130 13.55 11.24 1.43
CA THR A 130 12.97 10.18 0.58
C THR A 130 11.89 9.44 1.36
N PRO A 131 10.86 8.91 0.67
CA PRO A 131 9.87 8.09 1.34
C PRO A 131 10.54 6.94 2.09
N ALA A 132 10.34 6.85 3.40
CA ALA A 132 10.80 5.70 4.17
C ALA A 132 10.16 4.45 3.58
N LYS A 133 10.98 3.54 3.10
CA LYS A 133 10.50 2.21 2.71
C LYS A 133 10.20 1.43 3.98
N LYS A 134 9.03 0.78 4.01
CA LYS A 134 8.73 -0.18 5.07
C LYS A 134 9.77 -1.29 5.06
N GLU A 135 10.22 -1.70 6.23
CA GLU A 135 11.17 -2.80 6.34
C GLU A 135 10.57 -4.10 5.80
N ALA A 136 11.44 -4.92 5.23
CA ALA A 136 11.03 -6.17 4.64
C ALA A 136 10.91 -7.25 5.75
N LEU A 137 9.73 -7.84 5.88
CA LEU A 137 9.54 -9.01 6.74
C LEU A 137 10.06 -10.25 6.00
N THR A 138 11.35 -10.52 6.12
CA THR A 138 11.99 -11.72 5.57
C THR A 138 11.66 -12.96 6.41
N ARG A 139 12.28 -14.10 6.13
CA ARG A 139 11.94 -15.37 6.77
C ARG A 139 12.12 -15.33 8.29
N GLU A 140 13.24 -14.79 8.76
CA GLU A 140 13.59 -14.76 10.20
C GLU A 140 12.58 -13.91 11.00
N PRO A 141 12.27 -12.64 10.63
CA PRO A 141 11.20 -11.87 11.27
C PRO A 141 9.83 -12.56 11.19
N LEU A 142 9.51 -13.20 10.06
CA LEU A 142 8.24 -13.94 9.95
C LEU A 142 8.20 -15.10 10.94
N GLN A 143 9.27 -15.87 11.10
CA GLN A 143 9.34 -16.96 12.08
C GLN A 143 9.18 -16.44 13.51
N ALA A 144 9.82 -15.33 13.86
CA ALA A 144 9.65 -14.69 15.17
C ALA A 144 8.19 -14.29 15.42
N MET A 145 7.50 -13.72 14.43
CA MET A 145 6.07 -13.40 14.52
C MET A 145 5.22 -14.66 14.72
N LEU A 146 5.50 -15.73 13.98
CA LEU A 146 4.76 -16.99 14.07
C LEU A 146 4.94 -17.65 15.45
N ALA A 147 6.09 -17.51 16.08
CA ALA A 147 6.35 -17.98 17.43
C ALA A 147 5.48 -17.28 18.49
N THR A 148 4.99 -16.07 18.21
CA THR A 148 4.04 -15.36 19.10
C THR A 148 2.59 -15.84 18.95
N CYS A 149 2.28 -16.66 17.94
CA CYS A 149 0.94 -17.19 17.74
C CYS A 149 0.75 -18.42 18.62
N ASP A 150 -0.01 -18.25 19.69
CA ASP A 150 -0.42 -19.31 20.62
C ASP A 150 -1.50 -20.22 20.02
N ASP A 151 -1.99 -21.17 20.81
CA ASP A 151 -3.02 -22.14 20.38
C ASP A 151 -4.45 -21.62 20.63
N THR A 152 -4.63 -20.37 21.04
CA THR A 152 -5.95 -19.74 21.06
C THR A 152 -6.50 -19.61 19.64
N LEU A 153 -7.83 -19.57 19.51
CA LEU A 153 -8.47 -19.42 18.19
C LEU A 153 -7.94 -18.18 17.43
N ARG A 154 -7.60 -17.11 18.15
CA ARG A 154 -6.97 -15.92 17.59
C ARG A 154 -5.54 -16.19 17.10
N GLY A 155 -4.73 -16.90 17.89
CA GLY A 155 -3.36 -17.25 17.50
C GLY A 155 -3.33 -18.18 16.30
N VAL A 156 -4.20 -19.19 16.26
CA VAL A 156 -4.35 -20.10 15.11
C VAL A 156 -4.75 -19.33 13.85
N ARG A 157 -5.72 -18.39 13.95
CA ARG A 157 -6.10 -17.50 12.83
C ARG A 157 -4.92 -16.67 12.35
N ASP A 158 -4.19 -16.04 13.24
CA ASP A 158 -3.10 -15.10 12.89
C ASP A 158 -1.95 -15.86 12.23
N ARG A 159 -1.59 -17.05 12.73
CA ARG A 159 -0.61 -17.95 12.12
C ARG A 159 -1.01 -18.31 10.69
N ALA A 160 -2.26 -18.74 10.50
CA ALA A 160 -2.77 -19.08 9.17
C ALA A 160 -2.77 -17.87 8.23
N LEU A 161 -3.19 -16.69 8.70
CA LEU A 161 -3.24 -15.46 7.91
C LEU A 161 -1.83 -15.03 7.46
N LEU A 162 -0.86 -15.03 8.36
CA LEU A 162 0.52 -14.63 8.06
C LEU A 162 1.17 -15.57 7.05
N LEU A 163 1.02 -16.89 7.25
CA LEU A 163 1.56 -17.90 6.34
C LEU A 163 0.86 -17.89 5.00
N PHE A 164 -0.47 -17.74 4.96
CA PHE A 164 -1.23 -17.61 3.73
C PHE A 164 -0.78 -16.37 2.94
N ALA A 165 -0.68 -15.21 3.60
CA ALA A 165 -0.25 -13.98 2.96
C ALA A 165 1.19 -14.09 2.40
N TRP A 166 2.08 -14.76 3.13
CA TRP A 166 3.45 -14.99 2.71
C TRP A 166 3.53 -16.00 1.56
N ALA A 167 3.02 -17.21 1.74
CA ALA A 167 3.14 -18.31 0.78
C ALA A 167 2.51 -17.98 -0.58
N SER A 168 1.44 -17.19 -0.59
CA SER A 168 0.83 -16.72 -1.83
C SER A 168 1.58 -15.58 -2.53
N GLY A 169 2.85 -15.29 -2.16
CA GLY A 169 3.70 -14.27 -2.78
C GLY A 169 3.59 -12.88 -2.14
N GLY A 170 3.34 -12.81 -0.83
CA GLY A 170 3.21 -11.53 -0.11
C GLY A 170 1.96 -10.77 -0.51
N ARG A 171 0.78 -11.37 -0.29
CA ARG A 171 -0.50 -10.78 -0.71
C ARG A 171 -0.77 -9.42 -0.09
N ARG A 172 -1.41 -8.53 -0.88
CA ARG A 172 -1.92 -7.27 -0.35
C ARG A 172 -3.01 -7.55 0.68
N ARG A 173 -3.10 -6.74 1.73
CA ARG A 173 -4.13 -6.88 2.79
C ARG A 173 -5.55 -7.02 2.25
N SER A 174 -5.87 -6.33 1.15
CA SER A 174 -7.19 -6.43 0.50
C SER A 174 -7.38 -7.73 -0.26
N GLU A 175 -6.33 -8.39 -0.71
CA GLU A 175 -6.36 -9.69 -1.36
C GLU A 175 -6.50 -10.80 -0.31
N VAL A 176 -5.81 -10.68 0.83
CA VAL A 176 -5.93 -11.63 1.96
C VAL A 176 -7.37 -11.72 2.48
N VAL A 177 -8.03 -10.58 2.70
CA VAL A 177 -9.40 -10.58 3.23
C VAL A 177 -10.46 -11.02 2.22
N ARG A 178 -10.10 -11.07 0.93
CA ARG A 178 -10.95 -11.58 -0.16
C ARG A 178 -10.75 -13.07 -0.44
N ALA A 179 -9.86 -13.73 0.30
CA ALA A 179 -9.75 -15.18 0.24
C ALA A 179 -11.02 -15.81 0.83
N THR A 180 -11.66 -16.65 0.04
CA THR A 180 -12.87 -17.37 0.40
C THR A 180 -12.67 -18.86 0.19
N ILE A 181 -13.55 -19.67 0.79
CA ILE A 181 -13.55 -21.13 0.58
C ILE A 181 -13.68 -21.44 -0.93
N GLU A 182 -14.52 -20.69 -1.64
CA GLU A 182 -14.83 -20.94 -3.06
C GLU A 182 -13.65 -20.63 -3.98
N ASN A 183 -12.77 -19.67 -3.62
CA ASN A 183 -11.58 -19.35 -4.40
C ASN A 183 -10.27 -19.95 -3.84
N THR A 184 -10.37 -20.84 -2.86
CA THR A 184 -9.23 -21.54 -2.24
C THR A 184 -9.52 -23.02 -2.19
N VAL A 185 -9.24 -23.68 -3.31
CA VAL A 185 -9.60 -25.10 -3.52
C VAL A 185 -8.52 -25.99 -2.92
N ARG A 186 -8.95 -27.07 -2.22
CA ARG A 186 -8.05 -28.09 -1.70
C ARG A 186 -7.45 -28.93 -2.84
N THR A 187 -6.17 -29.24 -2.72
CA THR A 187 -5.41 -30.13 -3.62
C THR A 187 -4.71 -31.21 -2.82
N SER A 188 -4.05 -32.16 -3.48
CA SER A 188 -3.23 -33.20 -2.84
C SER A 188 -2.08 -32.64 -2.01
N GLU A 189 -1.52 -31.49 -2.38
CA GLU A 189 -0.34 -30.86 -1.73
C GLU A 189 -0.71 -29.74 -0.77
N GLY A 190 -2.00 -29.34 -0.70
CA GLY A 190 -2.46 -28.25 0.14
C GLY A 190 -3.65 -27.53 -0.46
N PHE A 191 -3.48 -26.25 -0.86
CA PHE A 191 -4.55 -25.46 -1.44
C PHE A 191 -4.06 -24.66 -2.66
N LEU A 192 -4.99 -24.41 -3.57
CA LEU A 192 -4.81 -23.53 -4.71
C LEU A 192 -5.71 -22.30 -4.54
N TYR A 193 -5.11 -21.14 -4.24
CA TYR A 193 -5.81 -19.87 -4.10
C TYR A 193 -5.87 -19.14 -5.45
N THR A 194 -7.07 -18.82 -5.93
CA THR A 194 -7.30 -18.10 -7.18
C THR A 194 -7.66 -16.65 -6.90
N LEU A 195 -6.89 -15.73 -7.46
CA LEU A 195 -7.12 -14.28 -7.38
C LEU A 195 -8.19 -13.87 -8.38
N ALA A 196 -9.44 -13.76 -7.96
CA ALA A 196 -10.54 -13.34 -8.82
C ALA A 196 -10.40 -11.88 -9.31
N HIS A 197 -9.88 -10.98 -8.46
CA HIS A 197 -9.65 -9.56 -8.78
C HIS A 197 -8.40 -9.06 -8.03
N SER A 198 -7.42 -8.55 -8.78
CA SER A 198 -6.25 -7.89 -8.21
C SER A 198 -6.16 -6.43 -8.67
N LYS A 199 -5.32 -5.61 -8.03
CA LYS A 199 -5.06 -4.23 -8.45
C LYS A 199 -4.53 -4.15 -9.90
N THR A 200 -3.91 -5.22 -10.39
CA THR A 200 -3.33 -5.34 -11.72
C THR A 200 -4.21 -6.11 -12.71
N ASN A 201 -5.29 -6.73 -12.22
CA ASN A 201 -6.29 -7.44 -13.01
C ASN A 201 -7.70 -6.98 -12.59
N GLN A 202 -8.08 -5.78 -12.98
CA GLN A 202 -9.41 -5.22 -12.70
C GLN A 202 -10.47 -5.68 -13.71
N SER A 203 -10.04 -6.18 -14.87
CA SER A 203 -10.93 -6.70 -15.91
C SER A 203 -11.46 -8.10 -15.62
N GLY A 204 -10.92 -8.78 -14.60
CA GLY A 204 -11.34 -10.15 -14.26
C GLY A 204 -10.89 -11.23 -15.26
N ALA A 205 -10.05 -10.88 -16.25
CA ALA A 205 -9.51 -11.85 -17.18
C ALA A 205 -8.67 -12.89 -16.43
N GLN A 206 -8.99 -14.17 -16.60
CA GLN A 206 -8.20 -15.26 -15.99
C GLN A 206 -6.80 -15.28 -16.61
N ARG A 207 -5.78 -15.24 -15.75
CA ARG A 207 -4.37 -15.40 -16.12
C ARG A 207 -3.83 -16.64 -15.45
N ALA A 208 -2.90 -17.34 -16.09
CA ALA A 208 -2.21 -18.47 -15.47
C ALA A 208 -1.57 -18.09 -14.11
N ASP A 209 -1.10 -16.84 -13.99
CA ASP A 209 -0.48 -16.31 -12.78
C ASP A 209 -1.48 -15.94 -11.67
N ASP A 210 -2.79 -16.09 -11.87
CA ASP A 210 -3.76 -15.77 -10.82
C ASP A 210 -3.89 -16.90 -9.77
N GLN A 211 -3.41 -18.09 -10.09
CA GLN A 211 -3.38 -19.22 -9.17
C GLN A 211 -2.12 -19.19 -8.29
N LYS A 212 -2.30 -19.35 -6.99
CA LYS A 212 -1.24 -19.32 -5.97
C LYS A 212 -1.28 -20.56 -5.12
N PRO A 213 -0.28 -21.45 -5.24
CA PRO A 213 -0.20 -22.63 -4.40
C PRO A 213 0.08 -22.24 -2.94
N ILE A 214 -0.66 -22.83 -2.02
CA ILE A 214 -0.47 -22.75 -0.58
C ILE A 214 -0.12 -24.16 -0.11
N VAL A 215 1.16 -24.41 0.13
CA VAL A 215 1.69 -25.75 0.42
C VAL A 215 2.47 -25.79 1.73
N GLY A 216 2.81 -26.98 2.19
CA GLY A 216 3.66 -27.18 3.37
C GLY A 216 3.05 -26.56 4.65
N THR A 217 3.87 -25.88 5.45
CA THR A 217 3.45 -25.27 6.72
C THR A 217 2.31 -24.25 6.56
N ALA A 218 2.21 -23.59 5.42
CA ALA A 218 1.11 -22.65 5.15
C ALA A 218 -0.21 -23.38 4.93
N ALA A 219 -0.19 -24.52 4.25
CA ALA A 219 -1.37 -25.39 4.10
C ALA A 219 -1.83 -25.97 5.44
N GLN A 220 -0.88 -26.49 6.23
CA GLN A 220 -1.15 -27.02 7.57
C GLN A 220 -1.80 -25.98 8.50
N ALA A 221 -1.28 -24.75 8.49
CA ALA A 221 -1.84 -23.67 9.29
C ALA A 221 -3.24 -23.27 8.81
N LEU A 222 -3.47 -23.26 7.50
CA LEU A 222 -4.80 -22.98 6.95
C LEU A 222 -5.79 -24.08 7.32
N ASP A 223 -5.39 -25.35 7.25
CA ASP A 223 -6.18 -26.48 7.71
C ASP A 223 -6.56 -26.36 9.19
N ALA A 224 -5.58 -26.09 10.04
CA ALA A 224 -5.81 -25.92 11.47
C ALA A 224 -6.82 -24.79 11.74
N TRP A 225 -6.70 -23.67 11.03
CA TRP A 225 -7.66 -22.57 11.15
C TRP A 225 -9.07 -22.96 10.67
N LEU A 226 -9.20 -23.61 9.52
CA LEU A 226 -10.50 -24.05 8.98
C LEU A 226 -11.16 -25.08 9.89
N ALA A 227 -10.38 -25.99 10.45
CA ALA A 227 -10.88 -26.98 11.43
C ALA A 227 -11.35 -26.32 12.72
N ALA A 228 -10.53 -25.42 13.30
CA ALA A 228 -10.84 -24.76 14.56
C ALA A 228 -12.00 -23.76 14.43
N SER A 229 -12.11 -23.05 13.30
CA SER A 229 -13.16 -22.05 13.08
C SER A 229 -14.48 -22.62 12.59
N GLY A 230 -14.50 -23.83 12.03
CA GLY A 230 -15.68 -24.43 11.42
C GLY A 230 -16.20 -23.73 10.17
N ILE A 231 -15.41 -22.82 9.56
CA ILE A 231 -15.80 -22.07 8.35
C ILE A 231 -15.88 -23.04 7.16
N ARG A 232 -17.05 -23.07 6.48
CA ARG A 232 -17.31 -23.94 5.32
C ARG A 232 -17.66 -23.19 4.04
N GLN A 233 -17.92 -21.86 4.14
CA GLN A 233 -18.29 -21.01 3.01
C GLN A 233 -17.90 -19.55 3.24
N GLY A 234 -17.71 -18.80 2.16
CA GLY A 234 -17.41 -17.38 2.19
C GLY A 234 -16.00 -17.06 2.71
N PRO A 235 -15.79 -15.85 3.24
CA PRO A 235 -14.48 -15.37 3.66
C PRO A 235 -13.81 -16.25 4.70
N ILE A 236 -12.55 -16.63 4.41
CA ILE A 236 -11.74 -17.53 5.26
C ILE A 236 -11.33 -16.80 6.55
N PHE A 237 -10.83 -15.56 6.45
CA PHE A 237 -10.32 -14.83 7.60
C PHE A 237 -11.38 -13.95 8.23
N ARG A 238 -11.80 -14.30 9.44
CA ARG A 238 -12.85 -13.62 10.19
C ARG A 238 -12.34 -13.09 11.53
N ARG A 239 -13.11 -12.20 12.14
CA ARG A 239 -12.84 -11.73 13.50
C ARG A 239 -13.06 -12.87 14.48
N VAL A 240 -12.18 -12.97 15.48
CA VAL A 240 -12.39 -13.77 16.68
C VAL A 240 -12.77 -12.81 17.79
N ARG A 241 -13.98 -12.92 18.30
CA ARG A 241 -14.53 -12.13 19.41
C ARG A 241 -14.17 -12.80 20.74
N ARG A 242 -14.45 -12.11 21.85
CA ARG A 242 -14.29 -12.66 23.19
C ARG A 242 -15.11 -13.96 23.32
N GLY A 243 -14.52 -14.98 23.98
CA GLY A 243 -15.13 -16.31 24.11
C GLY A 243 -15.03 -17.15 22.85
N ASP A 244 -14.01 -16.90 22.01
CA ASP A 244 -13.70 -17.65 20.79
C ASP A 244 -14.86 -17.73 19.76
N VAL A 245 -15.69 -16.69 19.74
CA VAL A 245 -16.80 -16.59 18.80
C VAL A 245 -16.30 -16.07 17.44
N ILE A 246 -16.57 -16.82 16.37
CA ILE A 246 -16.31 -16.40 15.00
C ILE A 246 -17.28 -15.28 14.61
N GLY A 247 -16.73 -14.12 14.23
CA GLY A 247 -17.51 -12.96 13.84
C GLY A 247 -17.47 -12.68 12.35
N GLU A 248 -17.66 -11.39 11.99
CA GLU A 248 -17.67 -10.88 10.63
C GLU A 248 -16.31 -11.07 9.93
N PRO A 249 -16.28 -11.05 8.58
CA PRO A 249 -15.06 -11.03 7.81
C PRO A 249 -14.09 -9.95 8.27
N LEU A 250 -12.79 -10.21 8.21
CA LEU A 250 -11.79 -9.19 8.52
C LEU A 250 -11.82 -8.04 7.51
N ALA A 251 -11.77 -6.82 8.01
CA ALA A 251 -11.46 -5.66 7.17
C ALA A 251 -9.97 -5.65 6.79
N ALA A 252 -9.62 -5.06 5.64
CA ALA A 252 -8.22 -4.94 5.22
C ALA A 252 -7.34 -4.18 6.22
N ALA A 253 -7.91 -3.28 7.03
CA ALA A 253 -7.19 -2.60 8.10
C ALA A 253 -6.76 -3.57 9.20
N ALA A 254 -7.61 -4.53 9.56
CA ALA A 254 -7.31 -5.52 10.59
C ALA A 254 -6.10 -6.39 10.25
N VAL A 255 -5.85 -6.69 8.97
CA VAL A 255 -4.63 -7.41 8.54
C VAL A 255 -3.37 -6.61 8.90
N ARG A 256 -3.40 -5.28 8.70
CA ARG A 256 -2.27 -4.42 9.13
C ARG A 256 -2.08 -4.48 10.63
N ASP A 257 -3.17 -4.37 11.37
CA ASP A 257 -3.13 -4.34 12.84
C ASP A 257 -2.61 -5.67 13.41
N ILE A 258 -3.01 -6.81 12.80
CA ILE A 258 -2.46 -8.14 13.14
C ILE A 258 -0.96 -8.20 12.87
N VAL A 259 -0.49 -7.76 11.70
CA VAL A 259 0.96 -7.75 11.39
C VAL A 259 1.72 -6.90 12.40
N GLN A 260 1.25 -5.69 12.70
CA GLN A 260 1.89 -4.80 13.64
C GLN A 260 1.91 -5.36 15.07
N GLU A 261 0.82 -5.96 15.52
CA GLU A 261 0.75 -6.58 16.84
C GLU A 261 1.71 -7.77 16.96
N ARG A 262 1.76 -8.63 15.93
CA ARG A 262 2.69 -9.78 15.94
C ARG A 262 4.15 -9.35 15.85
N CYS A 263 4.47 -8.28 15.12
CA CYS A 263 5.80 -7.67 15.15
C CYS A 263 6.16 -7.15 16.56
N ARG A 264 5.23 -6.43 17.21
CA ARG A 264 5.42 -5.92 18.56
C ARG A 264 5.64 -7.04 19.58
N LEU A 265 4.83 -8.10 19.54
CA LEU A 265 4.96 -9.27 20.41
C LEU A 265 6.27 -10.02 20.18
N ALA A 266 6.76 -10.04 18.94
CA ALA A 266 8.04 -10.64 18.58
C ALA A 266 9.25 -9.76 18.91
N GLY A 267 9.06 -8.57 19.49
CA GLY A 267 10.14 -7.63 19.80
C GLY A 267 10.86 -7.10 18.55
N LEU A 268 10.22 -7.11 17.39
CA LEU A 268 10.82 -6.61 16.15
C LEU A 268 10.79 -5.08 16.14
N GLU A 269 11.96 -4.48 16.10
CA GLU A 269 12.13 -3.05 15.92
C GLU A 269 12.02 -2.69 14.44
N GLY A 270 11.30 -1.61 14.10
CA GLY A 270 11.16 -1.14 12.73
C GLY A 270 9.74 -0.75 12.34
N ASP A 271 9.60 -0.16 11.15
CA ASP A 271 8.30 0.27 10.61
C ASP A 271 7.72 -0.81 9.70
N PHE A 272 7.02 -1.77 10.30
CA PHE A 272 6.40 -2.89 9.60
C PHE A 272 4.92 -2.65 9.30
N SER A 273 4.47 -3.28 8.21
CA SER A 273 3.07 -3.27 7.79
C SER A 273 2.74 -4.52 6.95
N ALA A 274 1.48 -4.69 6.56
CA ALA A 274 1.10 -5.75 5.64
C ALA A 274 1.87 -5.70 4.29
N HIS A 275 2.39 -4.54 3.87
CA HIS A 275 3.25 -4.43 2.68
C HIS A 275 4.65 -5.02 2.93
N SER A 276 5.09 -5.06 4.17
CA SER A 276 6.37 -5.65 4.58
C SER A 276 6.46 -7.16 4.31
N LEU A 277 5.33 -7.88 4.36
CA LEU A 277 5.27 -9.29 3.94
C LEU A 277 5.58 -9.44 2.45
N ARG A 278 5.07 -8.52 1.62
CA ARG A 278 5.29 -8.56 0.17
C ARG A 278 6.73 -8.20 -0.21
N SER A 279 7.27 -7.13 0.37
CA SER A 279 8.68 -6.76 0.18
C SER A 279 9.61 -7.84 0.73
N GLY A 280 9.26 -8.44 1.87
CA GLY A 280 10.00 -9.54 2.48
C GLY A 280 10.06 -10.78 1.61
N PHE A 281 8.92 -11.20 1.03
CA PHE A 281 8.87 -12.32 0.10
C PHE A 281 9.81 -12.10 -1.10
N VAL A 282 9.76 -10.91 -1.72
CA VAL A 282 10.63 -10.57 -2.86
C VAL A 282 12.11 -10.54 -2.44
N THR A 283 12.42 -9.98 -1.28
CA THR A 283 13.78 -9.94 -0.73
C THR A 283 14.31 -11.34 -0.45
N GLU A 284 13.47 -12.21 0.13
CA GLU A 284 13.83 -13.60 0.41
C GLU A 284 14.01 -14.42 -0.88
N ALA A 285 13.16 -14.19 -1.89
CA ALA A 285 13.33 -14.79 -3.21
C ALA A 285 14.69 -14.41 -3.83
N GLY A 286 15.10 -13.14 -3.72
CA GLY A 286 16.43 -12.70 -4.14
C GLY A 286 17.55 -13.35 -3.34
N ARG A 287 17.42 -13.50 -2.02
CA ARG A 287 18.38 -14.19 -1.15
C ARG A 287 18.58 -15.65 -1.54
N ARG A 288 17.52 -16.29 -2.03
CA ARG A 288 17.51 -17.73 -2.41
C ARG A 288 17.75 -17.97 -3.90
N ASN A 289 18.05 -16.92 -4.67
CA ASN A 289 18.23 -16.99 -6.11
C ASN A 289 17.03 -17.61 -6.86
N VAL A 290 15.81 -17.40 -6.35
CA VAL A 290 14.58 -17.79 -7.06
C VAL A 290 14.53 -17.00 -8.38
N PRO A 291 14.22 -17.62 -9.52
CA PRO A 291 14.10 -16.90 -10.79
C PRO A 291 13.15 -15.70 -10.68
N LEU A 292 13.55 -14.58 -11.29
CA LEU A 292 12.76 -13.34 -11.23
C LEU A 292 11.35 -13.52 -11.79
N GLY A 293 11.22 -14.31 -12.87
CA GLY A 293 9.94 -14.65 -13.49
C GLY A 293 9.00 -15.35 -12.51
N ASP A 294 9.48 -16.36 -11.79
CA ASP A 294 8.70 -17.10 -10.79
C ASP A 294 8.32 -16.20 -9.60
N THR A 295 9.26 -15.35 -9.18
CA THR A 295 8.98 -14.34 -8.14
C THR A 295 7.88 -13.37 -8.58
N MET A 296 7.91 -12.93 -9.83
CA MET A 296 6.89 -12.03 -10.41
C MET A 296 5.55 -12.74 -10.57
N ALA A 297 5.54 -13.98 -11.04
CA ALA A 297 4.34 -14.80 -11.14
C ALA A 297 3.67 -14.96 -9.78
N MET A 298 4.43 -15.32 -8.73
CA MET A 298 3.90 -15.45 -7.37
C MET A 298 3.38 -14.13 -6.83
N THR A 299 4.10 -13.05 -6.99
CA THR A 299 3.73 -11.74 -6.42
C THR A 299 2.69 -11.01 -7.25
N GLY A 300 2.56 -11.27 -8.55
CA GLY A 300 1.70 -10.52 -9.48
C GLY A 300 2.21 -9.09 -9.73
N HIS A 301 3.53 -8.88 -9.79
CA HIS A 301 4.09 -7.60 -10.20
C HIS A 301 4.13 -7.50 -11.73
N ALA A 302 3.58 -6.42 -12.28
CA ALA A 302 3.63 -6.14 -13.71
C ALA A 302 4.93 -5.44 -14.15
N SER A 303 5.68 -4.83 -13.21
CA SER A 303 6.88 -4.05 -13.52
C SER A 303 8.12 -4.68 -12.89
N VAL A 304 9.07 -5.06 -13.73
CA VAL A 304 10.40 -5.57 -13.33
C VAL A 304 11.11 -4.54 -12.44
N ALA A 305 11.09 -3.25 -12.81
CA ALA A 305 11.76 -2.19 -12.06
C ALA A 305 11.28 -2.11 -10.59
N THR A 306 9.98 -2.35 -10.36
CA THR A 306 9.41 -2.35 -9.00
C THR A 306 9.91 -3.51 -8.17
N VAL A 307 10.03 -4.71 -8.76
CA VAL A 307 10.49 -5.92 -8.08
C VAL A 307 11.98 -5.84 -7.80
N MET A 308 12.75 -5.38 -8.78
CA MET A 308 14.22 -5.35 -8.71
C MET A 308 14.74 -4.54 -7.53
N GLY A 309 14.02 -3.51 -7.09
CA GLY A 309 14.41 -2.71 -5.92
C GLY A 309 14.46 -3.50 -4.60
N TYR A 310 13.64 -4.53 -4.45
CA TYR A 310 13.63 -5.44 -3.29
C TYR A 310 14.44 -6.71 -3.56
N PHE A 311 14.35 -7.25 -4.77
CA PHE A 311 15.03 -8.46 -5.18
C PHE A 311 16.56 -8.31 -5.09
N ARG A 312 17.10 -7.21 -5.63
CA ARG A 312 18.55 -6.90 -5.53
C ARG A 312 19.01 -6.70 -4.09
N ALA A 313 18.20 -6.08 -3.24
CA ALA A 313 18.53 -5.93 -1.83
C ALA A 313 18.76 -7.29 -1.14
N GLY A 314 17.97 -8.31 -1.51
CA GLY A 314 18.15 -9.68 -1.02
C GLY A 314 19.38 -10.36 -1.62
N ALA A 315 19.70 -10.12 -2.89
CA ALA A 315 20.79 -10.77 -3.61
C ALA A 315 22.15 -10.07 -3.45
N ALA A 316 22.20 -8.83 -2.95
CA ALA A 316 23.41 -7.98 -2.97
C ALA A 316 24.64 -8.65 -2.34
N ALA A 317 24.49 -9.25 -1.16
CA ALA A 317 25.58 -9.90 -0.44
C ALA A 317 26.12 -11.18 -1.12
N ARG A 318 25.39 -11.74 -2.09
CA ARG A 318 25.73 -12.94 -2.84
C ARG A 318 25.99 -12.67 -4.31
N SER A 319 25.98 -11.41 -4.73
CA SER A 319 26.25 -11.04 -6.12
C SER A 319 27.65 -11.45 -6.52
N PRO A 320 27.84 -12.16 -7.64
CA PRO A 320 29.17 -12.42 -8.19
C PRO A 320 29.96 -11.12 -8.41
N ALA A 321 29.28 -10.01 -8.75
CA ALA A 321 29.91 -8.70 -8.90
C ALA A 321 30.47 -8.11 -7.60
N ALA A 322 30.01 -8.56 -6.43
CA ALA A 322 30.57 -8.15 -5.14
C ALA A 322 31.91 -8.85 -4.83
N ARG A 323 32.33 -9.79 -5.68
CA ARG A 323 33.56 -10.59 -5.52
C ARG A 323 34.61 -10.26 -6.59
N LEU A 324 34.30 -9.28 -7.46
CA LEU A 324 35.27 -8.73 -8.42
C LEU A 324 36.18 -7.71 -7.75
#